data_6e36ad6476ed0e8f1eaa7bf875a0c4cd
#
_entry.id   6e36ad6476ed0e8f1eaa7bf875a0c4cd
#
_cell.length_a   1.000
_cell.length_b   1.000
_cell.length_c   1.000
_cell.angle_alpha   90.00
_cell.angle_beta   90.00
_cell.angle_gamma   90.00
#
_symmetry.space_group_name_H-M   'P 1'
#
loop_
_entity.id
_entity.type
_entity.pdbx_description
1 polymer ?
#
loop_
_entity_poly.entity_id
_entity_poly.type
_entity_poly.pdbx_seq_one_letter_code
_entity_poly.pdbx_strand_id
1 'polypeptide(L)'
;MTNPPKPDPGAPWHAHIYYAPAQRAAAAALRDRLGGHEAVIFVGRMMDHGVGPHPIPQYEIHFREAAVPEMTAALQASGLRVLIHPLTLDDLADHTTHARWLGEPVELDVTTLDPPGVNQGIPRFGLSDF
;
A
#
# COMPACT_ATOMS: atom_id res chain seq x y z
N MET A 1 -13.75 13.97 28.26
CA MET A 1 -13.68 12.79 27.40
C MET A 1 -13.74 13.25 25.94
N THR A 2 -12.71 13.02 25.22
CA THR A 2 -12.66 13.38 23.79
C THR A 2 -13.24 12.25 22.94
N ASN A 3 -14.12 12.59 22.03
CA ASN A 3 -14.56 11.63 21.02
C ASN A 3 -13.38 11.24 20.14
N PRO A 4 -13.30 9.96 19.70
CA PRO A 4 -12.31 9.60 18.70
C PRO A 4 -12.52 10.46 17.46
N PRO A 5 -11.42 10.85 16.75
CA PRO A 5 -11.55 11.62 15.53
C PRO A 5 -12.41 10.85 14.53
N LYS A 6 -13.30 11.57 13.83
CA LYS A 6 -14.07 10.96 12.75
C LYS A 6 -13.10 10.50 11.66
N PRO A 7 -13.35 9.32 11.04
CA PRO A 7 -12.58 8.91 9.89
C PRO A 7 -12.64 9.98 8.80
N ASP A 8 -11.49 10.35 8.24
CA ASP A 8 -11.43 11.25 7.10
C ASP A 8 -11.55 10.41 5.81
N PRO A 9 -12.67 10.47 5.06
CA PRO A 9 -12.84 9.66 3.86
C PRO A 9 -11.83 9.99 2.77
N GLY A 10 -11.21 11.18 2.84
CA GLY A 10 -10.18 11.60 1.90
C GLY A 10 -8.75 11.29 2.33
N ALA A 11 -8.55 10.69 3.51
CA ALA A 11 -7.21 10.39 4.02
C ALA A 11 -6.47 9.43 3.08
N PRO A 12 -5.14 9.64 2.89
CA PRO A 12 -4.36 8.85 1.94
C PRO A 12 -4.05 7.45 2.48
N TRP A 13 -4.09 6.47 1.58
CA TRP A 13 -3.75 5.08 1.83
C TRP A 13 -2.92 4.51 0.69
N HIS A 14 -2.05 3.56 1.01
CA HIS A 14 -1.31 2.74 0.05
C HIS A 14 -1.69 1.26 0.18
N ALA A 15 -1.55 0.54 -0.93
CA ALA A 15 -1.42 -0.91 -0.91
C ALA A 15 -0.19 -1.29 -1.73
N HIS A 16 0.57 -2.26 -1.23
CA HIS A 16 1.72 -2.86 -1.91
C HIS A 16 1.37 -4.28 -2.27
N ILE A 17 1.38 -4.59 -3.57
CA ILE A 17 1.05 -5.90 -4.09
C ILE A 17 2.36 -6.63 -4.40
N TYR A 18 2.63 -7.69 -3.62
CA TYR A 18 3.85 -8.48 -3.76
C TYR A 18 3.65 -9.63 -4.73
N TYR A 19 4.71 -10.02 -5.42
CA TYR A 19 4.66 -11.16 -6.34
C TYR A 19 6.00 -11.89 -6.39
N ALA A 20 5.92 -13.23 -6.40
CA ALA A 20 7.06 -14.05 -6.79
C ALA A 20 7.16 -14.08 -8.32
N PRO A 21 8.33 -14.49 -8.90
CA PRO A 21 8.47 -14.57 -10.36
C PRO A 21 7.35 -15.35 -11.05
N ALA A 22 6.90 -16.46 -10.45
CA ALA A 22 5.79 -17.25 -10.98
C ALA A 22 4.44 -16.53 -10.94
N GLN A 23 4.30 -15.48 -10.14
CA GLN A 23 3.07 -14.71 -9.98
C GLN A 23 3.08 -13.41 -10.79
N ARG A 24 4.19 -13.08 -11.45
CA ARG A 24 4.36 -11.79 -12.12
C ARG A 24 3.27 -11.52 -13.15
N ALA A 25 2.91 -12.51 -13.96
CA ALA A 25 1.86 -12.34 -14.97
C ALA A 25 0.50 -12.02 -14.32
N ALA A 26 0.14 -12.74 -13.25
CA ALA A 26 -1.09 -12.49 -12.50
C ALA A 26 -1.08 -11.11 -11.84
N ALA A 27 0.05 -10.71 -11.27
CA ALA A 27 0.24 -9.39 -10.68
C ALA A 27 0.11 -8.27 -11.72
N ALA A 28 0.67 -8.46 -12.91
CA ALA A 28 0.58 -7.50 -14.01
C ALA A 28 -0.87 -7.37 -14.53
N ALA A 29 -1.59 -8.48 -14.64
CA ALA A 29 -3.00 -8.46 -15.05
C ALA A 29 -3.87 -7.71 -14.03
N LEU A 30 -3.63 -7.94 -12.75
CA LEU A 30 -4.30 -7.19 -11.66
C LEU A 30 -3.97 -5.71 -11.75
N ARG A 31 -2.71 -5.35 -11.98
CA ARG A 31 -2.26 -3.98 -12.13
C ARG A 31 -3.01 -3.25 -13.24
N ASP A 32 -3.21 -3.90 -14.38
CA ASP A 32 -3.95 -3.32 -15.50
C ASP A 32 -5.41 -3.05 -15.11
N ARG A 33 -6.05 -3.96 -14.39
CA ARG A 33 -7.43 -3.77 -13.90
C ARG A 33 -7.50 -2.63 -12.88
N LEU A 34 -6.54 -2.56 -11.97
CA LEU A 34 -6.48 -1.49 -10.96
C LEU A 34 -6.28 -0.12 -11.60
N GLY A 35 -5.50 -0.04 -12.67
CA GLY A 35 -5.28 1.21 -13.40
C GLY A 35 -6.55 1.79 -14.02
N GLY A 36 -7.54 0.95 -14.29
CA GLY A 36 -8.87 1.38 -14.79
C GLY A 36 -9.91 1.54 -13.69
N HIS A 37 -9.56 1.28 -12.44
CA HIS A 37 -10.50 1.36 -11.33
C HIS A 37 -10.67 2.80 -10.85
N GLU A 38 -11.91 3.24 -10.76
CA GLU A 38 -12.28 4.63 -10.44
C GLU A 38 -11.75 5.09 -9.06
N ALA A 39 -11.64 4.19 -8.09
CA ALA A 39 -11.15 4.50 -6.75
C ALA A 39 -9.62 4.56 -6.64
N VAL A 40 -8.89 4.08 -7.65
CA VAL A 40 -7.43 4.07 -7.66
C VAL A 40 -6.91 5.38 -8.24
N ILE A 41 -6.14 6.12 -7.42
CA ILE A 41 -5.61 7.44 -7.77
C ILE A 41 -4.30 7.32 -8.54
N PHE A 42 -3.47 6.34 -8.17
CA PHE A 42 -2.15 6.15 -8.75
C PHE A 42 -1.81 4.66 -8.74
N VAL A 43 -1.17 4.22 -9.81
CA VAL A 43 -0.62 2.87 -9.92
C VAL A 43 0.86 2.97 -10.21
N GLY A 44 1.69 2.47 -9.30
CA GLY A 44 3.13 2.44 -9.44
C GLY A 44 3.59 1.42 -10.47
N ARG A 45 4.81 1.57 -10.94
CA ARG A 45 5.42 0.58 -11.83
C ARG A 45 5.78 -0.69 -11.06
N MET A 46 5.85 -1.80 -11.78
CA MET A 46 6.30 -3.07 -11.22
C MET A 46 7.80 -2.97 -10.90
N MET A 47 8.14 -3.08 -9.62
CA MET A 47 9.52 -3.13 -9.15
C MET A 47 9.90 -4.60 -8.99
N ASP A 48 10.66 -5.12 -9.93
CA ASP A 48 11.02 -6.55 -9.99
C ASP A 48 12.15 -6.92 -9.03
N HIS A 49 12.50 -6.05 -8.11
CA HIS A 49 13.50 -6.23 -7.07
C HIS A 49 13.09 -5.51 -5.79
N GLY A 50 13.78 -5.76 -4.69
CA GLY A 50 13.52 -5.06 -3.43
C GLY A 50 13.72 -3.56 -3.56
N VAL A 51 12.85 -2.77 -2.89
CA VAL A 51 12.90 -1.32 -2.88
C VAL A 51 12.32 -0.78 -1.56
N GLY A 52 12.96 0.24 -0.98
CA GLY A 52 12.53 0.79 0.31
C GLY A 52 12.45 -0.29 1.38
N PRO A 53 11.36 -0.36 2.16
CA PRO A 53 11.18 -1.40 3.16
C PRO A 53 10.81 -2.77 2.58
N HIS A 54 10.53 -2.85 1.28
CA HIS A 54 10.04 -4.07 0.62
C HIS A 54 11.21 -4.92 0.12
N PRO A 55 11.43 -6.13 0.71
CA PRO A 55 12.59 -6.96 0.32
C PRO A 55 12.38 -7.78 -0.95
N ILE A 56 11.14 -7.87 -1.44
CA ILE A 56 10.77 -8.66 -2.61
C ILE A 56 10.04 -7.80 -3.65
N PRO A 57 9.89 -8.28 -4.89
CA PRO A 57 9.17 -7.55 -5.92
C PRO A 57 7.77 -7.13 -5.52
N GLN A 58 7.38 -5.90 -5.88
CA GLN A 58 6.06 -5.36 -5.60
C GLN A 58 5.75 -4.16 -6.52
N TYR A 59 4.48 -3.73 -6.53
CA TYR A 59 4.06 -2.42 -6.99
C TYR A 59 3.07 -1.83 -6.00
N GLU A 60 2.94 -0.51 -6.00
CA GLU A 60 2.02 0.18 -5.10
C GLU A 60 0.83 0.74 -5.84
N ILE A 61 -0.28 0.89 -5.14
CA ILE A 61 -1.43 1.68 -5.57
C ILE A 61 -1.81 2.66 -4.46
N HIS A 62 -2.33 3.80 -4.84
CA HIS A 62 -2.80 4.83 -3.92
C HIS A 62 -4.31 4.98 -4.04
N PHE A 63 -4.97 5.10 -2.90
CA PHE A 63 -6.42 5.33 -2.80
C PHE A 63 -6.74 6.04 -1.49
N ARG A 64 -7.99 6.46 -1.32
CA ARG A 64 -8.41 7.18 -0.12
C ARG A 64 -9.12 6.26 0.87
N GLU A 65 -9.21 6.70 2.11
CA GLU A 65 -9.84 5.97 3.23
C GLU A 65 -11.20 5.40 2.85
N ALA A 66 -12.05 6.18 2.16
CA ALA A 66 -13.39 5.73 1.76
C ALA A 66 -13.36 4.48 0.88
N ALA A 67 -12.28 4.23 0.15
CA ALA A 67 -12.13 3.09 -0.75
C ALA A 67 -11.53 1.85 -0.06
N VAL A 68 -11.11 1.94 1.20
CA VAL A 68 -10.41 0.84 1.89
C VAL A 68 -11.21 -0.48 1.86
N PRO A 69 -12.52 -0.52 2.19
CA PRO A 69 -13.27 -1.78 2.14
C PRO A 69 -13.32 -2.38 0.74
N GLU A 70 -13.58 -1.56 -0.27
CA GLU A 70 -13.67 -1.98 -1.68
C GLU A 70 -12.33 -2.49 -2.20
N MET A 71 -11.25 -1.76 -1.92
CA MET A 71 -9.91 -2.15 -2.33
C MET A 71 -9.44 -3.41 -1.61
N THR A 72 -9.72 -3.54 -0.32
CA THR A 72 -9.40 -4.75 0.44
C THR A 72 -10.05 -5.97 -0.19
N ALA A 73 -11.34 -5.89 -0.53
CA ALA A 73 -12.06 -7.00 -1.16
C ALA A 73 -11.47 -7.36 -2.53
N ALA A 74 -11.19 -6.36 -3.36
CA ALA A 74 -10.62 -6.58 -4.70
C ALA A 74 -9.23 -7.20 -4.62
N LEU A 75 -8.38 -6.74 -3.71
CA LEU A 75 -7.03 -7.25 -3.54
C LEU A 75 -7.02 -8.65 -2.91
N GLN A 76 -7.92 -8.92 -1.98
CA GLN A 76 -8.04 -10.25 -1.39
C GLN A 76 -8.44 -11.30 -2.42
N ALA A 77 -9.30 -10.95 -3.36
CA ALA A 77 -9.73 -11.83 -4.44
C ALA A 77 -8.57 -12.23 -5.37
N SER A 78 -7.50 -11.46 -5.41
CA SER A 78 -6.31 -11.76 -6.24
C SER A 78 -5.52 -12.97 -5.76
N GLY A 79 -5.60 -13.30 -4.46
CA GLY A 79 -4.78 -14.34 -3.83
C GLY A 79 -3.31 -13.97 -3.64
N LEU A 80 -2.89 -12.77 -4.03
CA LEU A 80 -1.52 -12.29 -3.84
C LEU A 80 -1.34 -11.76 -2.41
N ARG A 81 -0.08 -11.71 -1.95
CA ARG A 81 0.25 -11.08 -0.67
C ARG A 81 0.17 -9.58 -0.85
N VAL A 82 -0.50 -8.90 0.06
CA VAL A 82 -0.71 -7.45 -0.01
C VAL A 82 -0.52 -6.82 1.36
N LEU A 83 0.17 -5.69 1.39
CA LEU A 83 0.23 -4.80 2.55
C LEU A 83 -0.66 -3.60 2.27
N ILE A 84 -1.61 -3.34 3.17
CA ILE A 84 -2.49 -2.17 3.10
C ILE A 84 -2.20 -1.31 4.32
N HIS A 85 -1.89 -0.03 4.12
CA HIS A 85 -1.58 0.86 5.24
C HIS A 85 -2.00 2.31 4.97
N PRO A 86 -2.33 3.07 6.04
CA PRO A 86 -2.56 4.50 5.92
C PRO A 86 -1.25 5.25 5.73
N LEU A 87 -1.32 6.53 5.40
CA LEU A 87 -0.19 7.45 5.41
C LEU A 87 -0.41 8.47 6.53
N THR A 88 0.16 8.21 7.70
CA THR A 88 0.16 9.13 8.83
C THR A 88 1.56 9.72 9.02
N LEU A 89 1.73 10.59 10.00
CA LEU A 89 3.06 11.14 10.33
C LEU A 89 3.96 10.14 11.06
N ASP A 90 3.48 8.91 11.27
CA ASP A 90 4.26 7.83 11.87
C ASP A 90 4.46 6.70 10.85
N ASP A 91 5.50 6.83 10.04
CA ASP A 91 5.81 5.90 8.97
C ASP A 91 6.06 4.47 9.49
N LEU A 92 6.71 4.33 10.65
CA LEU A 92 6.93 3.03 11.28
C LEU A 92 5.60 2.38 11.70
N ALA A 93 4.71 3.12 12.36
CA ALA A 93 3.40 2.61 12.76
C ALA A 93 2.56 2.21 11.55
N ASP A 94 2.62 2.99 10.47
CA ASP A 94 1.90 2.69 9.23
C ASP A 94 2.29 1.32 8.66
N HIS A 95 3.57 0.94 8.78
CA HIS A 95 4.10 -0.32 8.27
C HIS A 95 4.11 -1.46 9.31
N THR A 96 3.70 -1.20 10.53
CA THR A 96 3.67 -2.19 11.63
C THR A 96 2.31 -2.28 12.31
N THR A 97 2.02 -1.36 13.25
CA THR A 97 0.77 -1.37 14.05
C THR A 97 -0.47 -1.13 13.20
N HIS A 98 -0.38 -0.23 12.22
CA HIS A 98 -1.49 0.12 11.32
C HIS A 98 -1.53 -0.75 10.06
N ALA A 99 -0.53 -1.59 9.85
CA ALA A 99 -0.46 -2.44 8.67
C ALA A 99 -1.57 -3.50 8.68
N ARG A 100 -2.20 -3.69 7.54
CA ARG A 100 -3.17 -4.76 7.30
C ARG A 100 -2.63 -5.66 6.21
N TRP A 101 -2.47 -6.93 6.52
CA TRP A 101 -1.91 -7.91 5.59
C TRP A 101 -3.01 -8.77 4.99
N LEU A 102 -2.91 -8.98 3.68
CA LEU A 102 -3.67 -10.02 2.98
C LEU A 102 -2.67 -11.12 2.60
N GLY A 103 -3.02 -12.36 2.96
CA GLY A 103 -2.09 -13.46 2.85
C GLY A 103 -1.00 -13.40 3.91
N GLU A 104 0.11 -14.11 3.69
CA GLU A 104 1.22 -14.16 4.63
C GLU A 104 1.99 -12.83 4.64
N PRO A 105 2.26 -12.25 5.83
CA PRO A 105 3.04 -11.02 5.92
C PRO A 105 4.46 -11.18 5.34
N VAL A 106 4.96 -10.08 4.78
CA VAL A 106 6.36 -9.96 4.35
C VAL A 106 7.16 -9.31 5.48
N GLU A 107 8.34 -9.82 5.78
CA GLU A 107 9.23 -9.21 6.76
C GLU A 107 9.87 -7.96 6.16
N LEU A 108 9.37 -6.78 6.55
CA LEU A 108 9.83 -5.50 6.02
C LEU A 108 11.14 -5.06 6.64
N ASP A 109 11.97 -4.35 5.85
CA ASP A 109 13.14 -3.65 6.38
C ASP A 109 12.71 -2.28 6.91
N VAL A 110 12.37 -2.24 8.20
CA VAL A 110 11.88 -1.03 8.86
C VAL A 110 12.96 0.04 9.06
N THR A 111 14.24 -0.30 8.85
CA THR A 111 15.35 0.65 8.99
C THR A 111 15.35 1.71 7.88
N THR A 112 14.61 1.46 6.78
CA THR A 112 14.50 2.40 5.65
C THR A 112 13.39 3.44 5.83
N LEU A 113 12.57 3.30 6.87
CA LEU A 113 11.41 4.18 7.11
C LEU A 113 11.83 5.53 7.68
N ASP A 114 10.98 6.53 7.47
CA ASP A 114 11.22 7.89 7.97
C ASP A 114 11.20 7.95 9.50
N PRO A 115 11.90 8.92 10.09
CA PRO A 115 11.86 9.15 11.54
C PRO A 115 10.46 9.63 11.99
N PRO A 116 10.15 9.51 13.31
CA PRO A 116 8.87 9.97 13.84
C PRO A 116 8.57 11.44 13.49
N GLY A 117 7.32 11.70 13.11
CA GLY A 117 6.86 13.03 12.74
C GLY A 117 7.13 13.41 11.28
N VAL A 118 7.77 12.54 10.52
CA VAL A 118 8.05 12.72 9.08
C VAL A 118 7.51 11.52 8.32
N ASN A 119 6.79 11.78 7.24
CA ASN A 119 6.41 10.74 6.29
C ASN A 119 6.41 11.34 4.89
N GLN A 120 7.46 11.07 4.12
CA GLN A 120 7.64 11.59 2.77
C GLN A 120 6.60 11.05 1.78
N GLY A 121 5.95 9.96 2.10
CA GLY A 121 4.86 9.40 1.29
C GLY A 121 3.64 10.32 1.22
N ILE A 122 3.39 11.11 2.29
CA ILE A 122 2.22 12.01 2.32
C ILE A 122 2.27 13.04 1.19
N PRO A 123 3.36 13.83 1.01
CA PRO A 123 3.42 14.79 -0.09
C PRO A 123 3.53 14.13 -1.47
N ARG A 124 3.90 12.86 -1.53
CA ARG A 124 3.98 12.09 -2.78
C ARG A 124 2.68 11.35 -3.11
N PHE A 125 1.66 11.48 -2.28
CA PHE A 125 0.39 10.81 -2.53
C PHE A 125 -0.17 11.20 -3.91
N GLY A 126 -0.48 10.20 -4.73
CA GLY A 126 -0.84 10.38 -6.13
C GLY A 126 0.35 10.49 -7.09
N LEU A 127 1.58 10.40 -6.58
CA LEU A 127 2.83 10.43 -7.34
C LEU A 127 3.69 9.23 -7.00
N SER A 128 4.75 8.99 -7.79
CA SER A 128 5.63 7.85 -7.54
C SER A 128 6.44 8.01 -6.26
N ASP A 129 6.50 6.95 -5.44
CA ASP A 129 7.35 6.87 -4.25
C ASP A 129 8.76 6.35 -4.58
N PHE A 130 8.92 5.66 -5.68
CA PHE A 130 10.15 4.98 -6.03
C PHE A 130 10.61 5.30 -7.45
#